data_0e3b37038da109a5b4ef90eaf7a6f656
#
_entry.id   0e3b37038da109a5b4ef90eaf7a6f656
#
_cell.length_a   1.000
_cell.length_b   1.000
_cell.length_c   1.000
_cell.angle_alpha   90.00
_cell.angle_beta   90.00
_cell.angle_gamma   90.00
#
_symmetry.space_group_name_H-M   'P 1'
#
loop_
_entity.id
_entity.type
_entity.pdbx_description
1 polymer ?
#
loop_
_entity_poly.entity_id
_entity_poly.type
_entity_poly.pdbx_seq_one_letter_code
_entity_poly.pdbx_strand_id
1 'polypeptide(L)'
;MKEPFLYIIESIVCSGLFLSIYRLCIVRHTAFRVSRFFLLFAMMGACAIPLLQIPVWPSETMVVTLPLLWDTHGDASGVESLTIPSTGNWLTWIYILGVVVMLIRMSLPLFRAMKLERKSQVMVHGAYSLVVSKDVQNAFSSLRTVYLPLMENKEEENMVMMHEESHLRHFHIAERWLMELLKAFCWFNPFVWIASRYLVEIQEMEADVDVLHQGIDLTAYRQMLLKQTIGLDEGWVCNFSPSFMKVRMLAMTEKRHNRNKRMWILLPMLALALVCFGFTLKPLPSANEDEMENGVVISGRVVDGQTGEPIVGAIIMETGSTKGIITDLKGEFRLKTEKNKELKFLMIDYETRTFQVNELGESEEIRLTKTKK
;
A
#
# COMPACT_ATOMS: atom_id res chain seq x y z
N MET A 1 7.29 1.06 12.75
CA MET A 1 6.55 0.34 11.67
C MET A 1 5.19 1.00 11.54
N LYS A 2 4.66 1.18 10.30
CA LYS A 2 3.29 1.69 10.14
C LYS A 2 2.30 0.73 10.81
N GLU A 3 1.27 1.28 11.43
CA GLU A 3 0.13 0.52 11.91
C GLU A 3 -0.43 -0.32 10.77
N PRO A 4 -0.62 -1.65 10.92
CA PRO A 4 -1.08 -2.53 9.84
C PRO A 4 -2.44 -2.10 9.27
N PHE A 5 -3.28 -1.51 10.10
CA PHE A 5 -4.59 -0.97 9.69
C PHE A 5 -4.45 0.22 8.71
N LEU A 6 -3.51 1.12 8.96
CA LEU A 6 -3.24 2.26 8.08
C LEU A 6 -2.76 1.79 6.69
N TYR A 7 -1.85 0.80 6.66
CA TYR A 7 -1.40 0.19 5.41
C TYR A 7 -2.55 -0.38 4.58
N ILE A 8 -3.49 -1.09 5.22
CA ILE A 8 -4.66 -1.66 4.55
C ILE A 8 -5.48 -0.56 3.88
N ILE A 9 -5.81 0.52 4.60
CA ILE A 9 -6.59 1.65 4.07
C ILE A 9 -5.86 2.32 2.91
N GLU A 10 -4.59 2.67 3.09
CA GLU A 10 -3.78 3.33 2.05
C GLU A 10 -3.70 2.47 0.77
N SER A 11 -3.46 1.17 0.90
CA SER A 11 -3.41 0.23 -0.22
C SER A 11 -4.75 0.14 -0.95
N ILE A 12 -5.87 0.11 -0.22
CA ILE A 12 -7.23 0.10 -0.80
C ILE A 12 -7.49 1.41 -1.56
N VAL A 13 -7.19 2.57 -0.96
CA VAL A 13 -7.39 3.88 -1.59
C VAL A 13 -6.55 4.00 -2.86
N CYS A 14 -5.25 3.69 -2.79
CA CYS A 14 -4.36 3.73 -3.95
C CYS A 14 -4.86 2.82 -5.09
N SER A 15 -5.24 1.58 -4.77
CA SER A 15 -5.75 0.62 -5.77
C SER A 15 -7.04 1.11 -6.43
N GLY A 16 -7.96 1.67 -5.64
CA GLY A 16 -9.22 2.22 -6.12
C GLY A 16 -9.01 3.40 -7.07
N LEU A 17 -8.08 4.29 -6.74
CA LEU A 17 -7.71 5.42 -7.59
C LEU A 17 -7.09 4.95 -8.92
N PHE A 18 -6.11 4.03 -8.87
CA PHE A 18 -5.50 3.49 -10.09
C PHE A 18 -6.52 2.79 -10.98
N LEU A 19 -7.43 2.01 -10.39
CA LEU A 19 -8.48 1.33 -11.15
C LEU A 19 -9.47 2.31 -11.76
N SER A 20 -9.79 3.40 -11.07
CA SER A 20 -10.64 4.48 -11.60
C SER A 20 -10.01 5.15 -12.82
N ILE A 21 -8.71 5.46 -12.76
CA ILE A 21 -7.96 5.99 -13.92
C ILE A 21 -7.96 5.00 -15.08
N TYR A 22 -7.72 3.73 -14.78
CA TYR A 22 -7.79 2.68 -15.81
C TYR A 22 -9.14 2.70 -16.54
N ARG A 23 -10.22 2.72 -15.79
CA ARG A 23 -11.58 2.66 -16.34
C ARG A 23 -11.95 3.91 -17.15
N LEU A 24 -11.56 5.09 -16.67
CA LEU A 24 -11.91 6.38 -17.29
C LEU A 24 -11.03 6.70 -18.52
N CYS A 25 -9.72 6.44 -18.43
CA CYS A 25 -8.75 6.93 -19.40
C CYS A 25 -8.19 5.86 -20.34
N ILE A 26 -8.09 4.61 -19.88
CA ILE A 26 -7.28 3.59 -20.56
C ILE A 26 -8.12 2.58 -21.33
N VAL A 27 -9.17 2.07 -20.72
CA VAL A 27 -9.97 0.93 -21.22
C VAL A 27 -10.42 1.06 -22.69
N ARG A 28 -10.80 2.26 -23.11
CA ARG A 28 -11.37 2.52 -24.46
C ARG A 28 -10.38 3.05 -25.48
N HIS A 29 -9.19 3.48 -25.05
CA HIS A 29 -8.33 4.34 -25.88
C HIS A 29 -6.94 3.79 -26.14
N THR A 30 -6.58 2.64 -25.55
CA THR A 30 -5.21 2.11 -25.64
C THR A 30 -5.14 0.72 -26.22
N ALA A 31 -3.95 0.34 -26.74
CA ALA A 31 -3.66 -1.01 -27.16
C ALA A 31 -3.75 -1.99 -25.97
N PHE A 32 -4.15 -3.23 -26.21
CA PHE A 32 -4.28 -4.29 -25.21
C PHE A 32 -3.02 -4.43 -24.34
N ARG A 33 -1.86 -4.48 -24.96
CA ARG A 33 -0.57 -4.59 -24.28
C ARG A 33 -0.33 -3.47 -23.26
N VAL A 34 -0.63 -2.22 -23.63
CA VAL A 34 -0.48 -1.06 -22.70
C VAL A 34 -1.45 -1.17 -21.54
N SER A 35 -2.71 -1.57 -21.79
CA SER A 35 -3.74 -1.76 -20.77
C SER A 35 -3.35 -2.84 -19.76
N ARG A 36 -2.79 -3.97 -20.23
CA ARG A 36 -2.33 -5.08 -19.38
C ARG A 36 -1.19 -4.63 -18.45
N PHE A 37 -0.12 -4.07 -19.03
CA PHE A 37 1.02 -3.60 -18.24
C PHE A 37 0.63 -2.49 -17.26
N PHE A 38 -0.27 -1.58 -17.68
CA PHE A 38 -0.78 -0.57 -16.75
C PHE A 38 -1.45 -1.21 -15.53
N LEU A 39 -2.37 -2.16 -15.72
CA LEU A 39 -3.05 -2.82 -14.60
C LEU A 39 -2.07 -3.52 -13.65
N LEU A 40 -1.10 -4.25 -14.20
CA LEU A 40 -0.09 -4.94 -13.40
C LEU A 40 0.76 -3.97 -12.58
N PHE A 41 1.37 -2.97 -13.23
CA PHE A 41 2.23 -2.00 -12.55
C PHE A 41 1.45 -1.11 -11.58
N ALA A 42 0.21 -0.74 -11.92
CA ALA A 42 -0.64 0.04 -11.05
C ALA A 42 -1.00 -0.72 -9.77
N MET A 43 -1.36 -1.99 -9.87
CA MET A 43 -1.69 -2.80 -8.70
C MET A 43 -0.45 -3.13 -7.85
N MET A 44 0.69 -3.42 -8.48
CA MET A 44 1.97 -3.57 -7.77
C MET A 44 2.35 -2.28 -7.03
N GLY A 45 2.26 -1.15 -7.72
CA GLY A 45 2.52 0.16 -7.13
C GLY A 45 1.58 0.49 -5.97
N ALA A 46 0.28 0.21 -6.11
CA ALA A 46 -0.70 0.45 -5.06
C ALA A 46 -0.41 -0.35 -3.77
N CYS A 47 0.19 -1.53 -3.89
CA CYS A 47 0.60 -2.34 -2.74
C CYS A 47 1.98 -1.95 -2.21
N ALA A 48 2.90 -1.51 -3.08
CA ALA A 48 4.27 -1.18 -2.72
C ALA A 48 4.44 0.25 -2.17
N ILE A 49 3.73 1.23 -2.76
CA ILE A 49 3.85 2.65 -2.38
C ILE A 49 3.61 2.88 -0.87
N PRO A 50 2.57 2.30 -0.23
CA PRO A 50 2.35 2.50 1.20
C PRO A 50 3.46 1.92 2.11
N LEU A 51 4.28 1.00 1.60
CA LEU A 51 5.42 0.45 2.34
C LEU A 51 6.64 1.38 2.32
N LEU A 52 6.72 2.27 1.33
CA LEU A 52 7.81 3.24 1.22
C LEU A 52 7.61 4.33 2.28
N GLN A 53 8.57 4.46 3.19
CA GLN A 53 8.64 5.54 4.17
C GLN A 53 9.80 6.46 3.77
N ILE A 54 9.46 7.62 3.19
CA ILE A 54 10.48 8.57 2.77
C ILE A 54 10.59 9.64 3.83
N PRO A 55 11.74 9.74 4.53
CA PRO A 55 11.97 10.81 5.47
C PRO A 55 12.01 12.14 4.71
N VAL A 56 11.12 13.05 5.06
CA VAL A 56 11.15 14.42 4.53
C VAL A 56 11.95 15.27 5.49
N TRP A 57 12.69 16.21 4.95
CA TRP A 57 13.43 17.21 5.72
C TRP A 57 12.52 17.83 6.79
N PRO A 58 13.01 17.96 8.05
CA PRO A 58 12.21 18.55 9.10
C PRO A 58 11.82 19.97 8.67
N SER A 59 10.53 20.20 8.48
CA SER A 59 10.05 21.57 8.56
C SER A 59 10.23 21.98 10.00
N GLU A 60 11.02 22.98 10.26
CA GLU A 60 11.09 23.65 11.56
C GLU A 60 9.72 24.26 11.86
N THR A 61 8.77 23.42 12.21
CA THR A 61 7.56 23.89 12.86
C THR A 61 8.00 24.26 14.27
N MET A 62 8.18 25.54 14.50
CA MET A 62 8.31 26.13 15.81
C MET A 62 7.06 25.68 16.61
N VAL A 63 7.18 24.57 17.31
CA VAL A 63 6.14 24.15 18.25
C VAL A 63 6.25 25.08 19.44
N VAL A 64 5.53 26.20 19.36
CA VAL A 64 5.22 26.98 20.56
C VAL A 64 4.29 26.10 21.37
N THR A 65 4.85 25.29 22.25
CA THR A 65 4.07 24.62 23.29
C THR A 65 3.58 25.71 24.24
N LEU A 66 2.40 26.24 23.92
CA LEU A 66 1.62 27.01 24.89
C LEU A 66 1.38 26.05 26.07
N PRO A 67 1.83 26.36 27.29
CA PRO A 67 1.47 25.57 28.44
C PRO A 67 -0.06 25.60 28.53
N LEU A 68 -0.67 24.41 28.47
CA LEU A 68 -2.10 24.25 28.74
C LEU A 68 -2.34 24.73 30.20
N LEU A 69 -2.88 25.95 30.35
CA LEU A 69 -3.29 26.56 31.62
C LEU A 69 -4.49 25.87 32.27
N TRP A 70 -4.66 24.54 32.02
CA TRP A 70 -5.79 23.78 32.51
C TRP A 70 -5.36 22.45 33.12
N ASP A 71 -4.60 22.49 34.22
CA ASP A 71 -4.55 21.35 35.12
C ASP A 71 -5.31 21.71 36.41
N THR A 72 -6.61 21.36 36.40
CA THR A 72 -7.38 21.21 37.64
C THR A 72 -6.75 20.08 38.44
N HIS A 73 -6.47 20.39 39.70
CA HIS A 73 -6.02 19.47 40.73
C HIS A 73 -6.70 18.09 40.63
N GLY A 74 -5.94 17.09 40.35
CA GLY A 74 -6.32 15.70 40.45
C GLY A 74 -5.05 14.92 40.77
N ASP A 75 -4.99 14.30 41.92
CA ASP A 75 -3.90 13.44 42.42
C ASP A 75 -3.42 12.50 41.30
N ALA A 76 -2.22 12.77 40.80
CA ALA A 76 -1.55 11.93 39.83
C ALA A 76 -0.77 10.79 40.51
N SER A 77 -1.40 10.14 41.52
CA SER A 77 -0.97 8.83 42.02
C SER A 77 -1.86 7.78 41.35
N GLY A 78 -1.38 7.26 40.22
CA GLY A 78 -2.07 6.15 39.55
C GLY A 78 -2.37 6.33 38.07
N VAL A 79 -1.53 7.02 37.30
CA VAL A 79 -1.44 6.67 35.88
C VAL A 79 -0.60 5.40 35.80
N GLU A 80 -1.22 4.27 36.23
CA GLU A 80 -0.87 3.03 35.59
C GLU A 80 -0.91 3.33 34.07
N SER A 81 0.27 3.32 33.47
CA SER A 81 0.33 3.19 32.01
C SER A 81 -0.63 2.05 31.70
N LEU A 82 -1.80 2.39 31.17
CA LEU A 82 -2.65 1.41 30.51
C LEU A 82 -1.77 0.84 29.42
N THR A 83 -0.95 -0.16 29.80
CA THR A 83 -0.43 -1.13 28.87
C THR A 83 -1.68 -1.72 28.29
N ILE A 84 -2.12 -1.13 27.16
CA ILE A 84 -3.08 -1.76 26.27
C ILE A 84 -2.48 -3.15 26.10
N PRO A 85 -3.12 -4.23 26.61
CA PRO A 85 -2.59 -5.57 26.47
C PRO A 85 -2.32 -5.68 24.98
N SER A 86 -1.07 -6.00 24.59
CA SER A 86 -0.69 -6.16 23.21
C SER A 86 -1.79 -7.02 22.61
N THR A 87 -2.69 -6.38 21.86
CA THR A 87 -3.86 -7.06 21.28
C THR A 87 -3.22 -8.16 20.48
N GLY A 88 -3.27 -9.36 21.07
CA GLY A 88 -2.38 -10.46 20.74
C GLY A 88 -2.32 -10.61 19.25
N ASN A 89 -1.23 -11.11 18.72
CA ASN A 89 -0.87 -11.30 17.31
C ASN A 89 -1.93 -12.01 16.45
N TRP A 90 -3.20 -12.08 16.93
CA TRP A 90 -4.30 -12.78 16.26
C TRP A 90 -4.62 -12.22 14.87
N LEU A 91 -4.50 -10.89 14.68
CA LEU A 91 -4.66 -10.25 13.36
C LEU A 91 -3.56 -10.72 12.40
N THR A 92 -2.33 -10.82 12.89
CA THR A 92 -1.20 -11.35 12.12
C THR A 92 -1.45 -12.81 11.71
N TRP A 93 -1.97 -13.62 12.63
CA TRP A 93 -2.29 -15.01 12.33
C TRP A 93 -3.43 -15.15 11.31
N ILE A 94 -4.48 -14.32 11.40
CA ILE A 94 -5.54 -14.25 10.38
C ILE A 94 -4.96 -13.86 9.02
N TYR A 95 -4.08 -12.85 8.97
CA TYR A 95 -3.43 -12.46 7.73
C TYR A 95 -2.62 -13.60 7.12
N ILE A 96 -1.77 -14.25 7.93
CA ILE A 96 -0.96 -15.39 7.49
C ILE A 96 -1.84 -16.54 7.00
N LEU A 97 -2.89 -16.86 7.73
CA LEU A 97 -3.84 -17.90 7.32
C LEU A 97 -4.48 -17.58 5.97
N GLY A 98 -4.90 -16.33 5.77
CA GLY A 98 -5.45 -15.86 4.49
C GLY A 98 -4.45 -16.02 3.34
N VAL A 99 -3.18 -15.63 3.54
CA VAL A 99 -2.11 -15.81 2.54
C VAL A 99 -1.90 -17.30 2.24
N VAL A 100 -1.81 -18.15 3.26
CA VAL A 100 -1.61 -19.61 3.08
C VAL A 100 -2.76 -20.22 2.27
N VAL A 101 -4.02 -19.90 2.62
CA VAL A 101 -5.19 -20.37 1.89
C VAL A 101 -5.14 -19.94 0.43
N MET A 102 -4.77 -18.70 0.16
CA MET A 102 -4.65 -18.18 -1.21
C MET A 102 -3.52 -18.85 -2.00
N LEU A 103 -2.38 -19.11 -1.39
CA LEU A 103 -1.27 -19.82 -2.03
C LEU A 103 -1.65 -21.29 -2.33
N ILE A 104 -2.34 -21.96 -1.42
CA ILE A 104 -2.88 -23.32 -1.68
C ILE A 104 -3.86 -23.26 -2.86
N ARG A 105 -4.82 -22.33 -2.87
CA ARG A 105 -5.76 -22.15 -3.96
C ARG A 105 -5.06 -21.92 -5.30
N MET A 106 -4.00 -21.12 -5.32
CA MET A 106 -3.21 -20.81 -6.50
C MET A 106 -2.45 -22.05 -7.02
N SER A 107 -2.01 -22.95 -6.14
CA SER A 107 -1.26 -24.17 -6.51
C SER A 107 -2.14 -25.28 -7.09
N LEU A 108 -3.45 -25.33 -6.76
CA LEU A 108 -4.36 -26.40 -7.20
C LEU A 108 -4.44 -26.56 -8.73
N PRO A 109 -4.56 -25.50 -9.56
CA PRO A 109 -4.56 -25.65 -11.02
C PRO A 109 -3.25 -26.25 -11.56
N LEU A 110 -2.10 -25.91 -10.97
CA LEU A 110 -0.80 -26.49 -11.36
C LEU A 110 -0.77 -28.01 -11.10
N PHE A 111 -1.19 -28.43 -9.91
CA PHE A 111 -1.22 -29.87 -9.59
C PHE A 111 -2.15 -30.62 -10.54
N ARG A 112 -3.30 -30.01 -10.91
CA ARG A 112 -4.21 -30.61 -11.90
C ARG A 112 -3.56 -30.73 -13.27
N ALA A 113 -2.89 -29.68 -13.75
CA ALA A 113 -2.17 -29.67 -15.03
C ALA A 113 -1.05 -30.73 -15.03
N MET A 114 -0.22 -30.77 -14.01
CA MET A 114 0.83 -31.78 -13.87
C MET A 114 0.30 -33.24 -13.81
N LYS A 115 -0.84 -33.44 -13.13
CA LYS A 115 -1.49 -34.76 -13.12
C LYS A 115 -2.01 -35.16 -14.49
N LEU A 116 -2.51 -34.18 -15.25
CA LEU A 116 -3.00 -34.40 -16.61
C LEU A 116 -1.85 -34.75 -17.57
N GLU A 117 -0.74 -34.03 -17.52
CA GLU A 117 0.46 -34.33 -18.31
C GLU A 117 1.00 -35.75 -18.08
N ARG A 118 0.98 -36.21 -16.83
CA ARG A 118 1.44 -37.57 -16.48
C ARG A 118 0.54 -38.68 -17.02
N LYS A 119 -0.73 -38.36 -17.28
CA LYS A 119 -1.72 -39.35 -17.77
C LYS A 119 -1.91 -39.37 -19.28
N SER A 120 -1.55 -38.27 -19.96
CA SER A 120 -1.83 -38.06 -21.36
C SER A 120 -0.58 -38.11 -22.20
N GLN A 121 -0.72 -38.38 -23.49
CA GLN A 121 0.40 -38.29 -24.42
C GLN A 121 0.68 -36.82 -24.71
N VAL A 122 1.92 -36.41 -24.48
CA VAL A 122 2.42 -35.06 -24.75
C VAL A 122 3.02 -35.06 -26.15
N MET A 123 2.44 -34.28 -27.03
CA MET A 123 2.99 -34.08 -28.37
C MET A 123 3.76 -32.74 -28.42
N VAL A 124 4.99 -32.77 -28.96
CA VAL A 124 5.76 -31.53 -29.15
C VAL A 124 5.31 -30.86 -30.43
N HIS A 125 4.81 -29.61 -30.32
CA HIS A 125 4.34 -28.82 -31.45
C HIS A 125 5.15 -27.50 -31.54
N GLY A 126 6.25 -27.52 -32.25
CA GLY A 126 7.14 -26.36 -32.37
C GLY A 126 7.72 -25.88 -31.03
N ALA A 127 7.32 -24.69 -30.57
CA ALA A 127 7.82 -24.07 -29.38
C ALA A 127 7.07 -24.46 -28.08
N TYR A 128 5.96 -25.20 -28.19
CA TYR A 128 5.12 -25.61 -27.05
C TYR A 128 4.71 -27.08 -27.13
N SER A 129 4.25 -27.62 -26.05
CA SER A 129 3.68 -28.97 -25.96
C SER A 129 2.18 -28.95 -26.11
N LEU A 130 1.62 -29.95 -26.74
CA LEU A 130 0.19 -30.15 -26.94
C LEU A 130 -0.25 -31.42 -26.22
N VAL A 131 -1.30 -31.29 -25.42
CA VAL A 131 -1.95 -32.43 -24.73
C VAL A 131 -3.40 -32.46 -25.14
N VAL A 132 -3.80 -33.52 -25.86
CA VAL A 132 -5.19 -33.77 -26.23
C VAL A 132 -5.74 -34.91 -25.36
N SER A 133 -6.78 -34.67 -24.60
CA SER A 133 -7.31 -35.68 -23.69
C SER A 133 -8.82 -35.53 -23.47
N LYS A 134 -9.51 -36.68 -23.26
CA LYS A 134 -10.93 -36.72 -22.89
C LYS A 134 -11.18 -36.16 -21.48
N ASP A 135 -10.15 -36.12 -20.64
CA ASP A 135 -10.23 -35.59 -19.28
C ASP A 135 -10.21 -34.04 -19.25
N VAL A 136 -9.90 -33.40 -20.40
CA VAL A 136 -9.96 -31.95 -20.60
C VAL A 136 -11.36 -31.58 -21.06
N GLN A 137 -12.11 -30.86 -20.25
CA GLN A 137 -13.44 -30.36 -20.62
C GLN A 137 -13.38 -29.09 -21.45
N ASN A 138 -12.49 -28.17 -21.07
CA ASN A 138 -12.27 -26.89 -21.75
C ASN A 138 -10.82 -26.75 -22.12
N ALA A 139 -10.55 -26.15 -23.28
CA ALA A 139 -9.19 -25.80 -23.65
C ALA A 139 -8.59 -24.79 -22.65
N PHE A 140 -7.32 -24.96 -22.36
CA PHE A 140 -6.55 -23.99 -21.56
C PHE A 140 -5.05 -24.14 -21.86
N SER A 141 -4.31 -23.09 -21.59
CA SER A 141 -2.85 -23.10 -21.71
C SER A 141 -2.19 -22.96 -20.35
N SER A 142 -1.02 -23.56 -20.18
CA SER A 142 -0.19 -23.45 -18.97
C SER A 142 1.27 -23.36 -19.38
N LEU A 143 2.02 -22.40 -18.89
CA LEU A 143 3.44 -22.10 -19.14
C LEU A 143 3.92 -22.36 -20.60
N ARG A 144 4.04 -23.61 -21.01
CA ARG A 144 4.50 -24.05 -22.33
C ARG A 144 3.64 -25.17 -22.93
N THR A 145 2.49 -25.48 -22.33
CA THR A 145 1.64 -26.58 -22.74
C THR A 145 0.23 -26.07 -23.02
N VAL A 146 -0.32 -26.44 -24.18
CA VAL A 146 -1.73 -26.25 -24.55
C VAL A 146 -2.47 -27.56 -24.27
N TYR A 147 -3.60 -27.46 -23.60
CA TYR A 147 -4.48 -28.59 -23.30
C TYR A 147 -5.78 -28.43 -24.08
N LEU A 148 -6.08 -29.39 -24.94
CA LEU A 148 -7.29 -29.39 -25.75
C LEU A 148 -8.21 -30.57 -25.38
N PRO A 149 -9.51 -30.34 -25.36
CA PRO A 149 -10.47 -31.46 -25.34
C PRO A 149 -10.43 -32.20 -26.68
N LEU A 150 -10.93 -33.44 -26.68
CA LEU A 150 -11.09 -34.17 -27.90
C LEU A 150 -12.24 -33.54 -28.70
N MET A 151 -11.94 -32.96 -29.85
CA MET A 151 -12.92 -32.29 -30.73
C MET A 151 -13.13 -33.09 -31.99
N GLU A 152 -14.39 -33.18 -32.46
CA GLU A 152 -14.74 -33.88 -33.70
C GLU A 152 -14.48 -33.00 -34.94
N ASN A 153 -14.68 -31.67 -34.79
CA ASN A 153 -14.47 -30.71 -35.87
C ASN A 153 -13.05 -30.12 -35.80
N LYS A 154 -12.24 -30.49 -36.80
CA LYS A 154 -10.86 -30.02 -36.90
C LYS A 154 -10.72 -28.52 -37.17
N GLU A 155 -11.71 -27.87 -37.78
CA GLU A 155 -11.70 -26.42 -37.97
C GLU A 155 -11.91 -25.70 -36.64
N GLU A 156 -12.86 -26.15 -35.83
CA GLU A 156 -13.08 -25.65 -34.48
C GLU A 156 -11.84 -25.89 -33.59
N GLU A 157 -11.24 -27.10 -33.67
CA GLU A 157 -10.01 -27.44 -32.94
C GLU A 157 -8.87 -26.47 -33.28
N ASN A 158 -8.69 -26.17 -34.59
CA ASN A 158 -7.66 -25.24 -35.03
C ASN A 158 -7.90 -23.80 -34.52
N MET A 159 -9.15 -23.31 -34.55
CA MET A 159 -9.49 -21.99 -34.00
C MET A 159 -9.18 -21.89 -32.49
N VAL A 160 -9.53 -22.95 -31.74
CA VAL A 160 -9.25 -23.01 -30.29
C VAL A 160 -7.74 -23.08 -30.04
N MET A 161 -7.01 -23.86 -30.82
CA MET A 161 -5.56 -23.97 -30.71
C MET A 161 -4.89 -22.62 -30.97
N MET A 162 -5.30 -21.89 -32.04
CA MET A 162 -4.79 -20.54 -32.32
C MET A 162 -5.06 -19.55 -31.16
N HIS A 163 -6.22 -19.65 -30.54
CA HIS A 163 -6.57 -18.84 -29.36
C HIS A 163 -5.64 -19.13 -28.16
N GLU A 164 -5.44 -20.39 -27.83
CA GLU A 164 -4.54 -20.80 -26.75
C GLU A 164 -3.07 -20.49 -27.06
N GLU A 165 -2.66 -20.61 -28.31
CA GLU A 165 -1.32 -20.21 -28.76
C GLU A 165 -1.07 -18.70 -28.55
N SER A 166 -2.09 -17.85 -28.78
CA SER A 166 -2.00 -16.42 -28.52
C SER A 166 -1.71 -16.15 -27.04
N HIS A 167 -2.34 -16.88 -26.10
CA HIS A 167 -2.05 -16.76 -24.68
C HIS A 167 -0.59 -17.09 -24.34
N LEU A 168 0.00 -18.10 -24.98
CA LEU A 168 1.41 -18.45 -24.80
C LEU A 168 2.33 -17.39 -25.39
N ARG A 169 2.04 -16.90 -26.62
CA ARG A 169 2.83 -15.91 -27.34
C ARG A 169 2.94 -14.59 -26.58
N HIS A 170 1.86 -14.17 -25.92
CA HIS A 170 1.78 -12.92 -25.17
C HIS A 170 2.12 -13.06 -23.70
N PHE A 171 2.53 -14.25 -23.23
CA PHE A 171 2.85 -14.53 -21.83
C PHE A 171 1.69 -14.22 -20.86
N HIS A 172 0.44 -14.35 -21.29
CA HIS A 172 -0.75 -14.07 -20.49
C HIS A 172 -0.77 -14.85 -19.18
N ILE A 173 -0.25 -16.07 -19.21
CA ILE A 173 -0.18 -16.95 -18.03
C ILE A 173 0.74 -16.39 -16.95
N ALA A 174 1.91 -15.87 -17.34
CA ALA A 174 2.84 -15.25 -16.39
C ALA A 174 2.21 -14.01 -15.71
N GLU A 175 1.48 -13.20 -16.48
CA GLU A 175 0.75 -12.05 -15.95
C GLU A 175 -0.37 -12.48 -14.97
N ARG A 176 -1.12 -13.55 -15.31
CA ARG A 176 -2.15 -14.13 -14.42
C ARG A 176 -1.51 -14.63 -13.12
N TRP A 177 -0.37 -15.32 -13.20
CA TRP A 177 0.36 -15.78 -12.01
C TRP A 177 0.82 -14.63 -11.11
N LEU A 178 1.34 -13.57 -11.70
CA LEU A 178 1.73 -12.36 -10.96
C LEU A 178 0.54 -11.73 -10.25
N MET A 179 -0.61 -11.65 -10.93
CA MET A 179 -1.84 -11.11 -10.34
C MET A 179 -2.41 -12.03 -9.24
N GLU A 180 -2.34 -13.36 -9.40
CA GLU A 180 -2.72 -14.31 -8.34
C GLU A 180 -1.82 -14.17 -7.11
N LEU A 181 -0.52 -13.96 -7.32
CA LEU A 181 0.43 -13.69 -6.23
C LEU A 181 0.08 -12.38 -5.49
N LEU A 182 -0.24 -11.32 -6.22
CA LEU A 182 -0.72 -10.07 -5.62
C LEU A 182 -2.02 -10.28 -4.83
N LYS A 183 -2.96 -11.07 -5.35
CA LYS A 183 -4.18 -11.44 -4.62
C LYS A 183 -3.88 -12.25 -3.37
N ALA A 184 -2.84 -13.08 -3.36
CA ALA A 184 -2.47 -13.85 -2.18
C ALA A 184 -1.96 -12.94 -1.05
N PHE A 185 -1.13 -11.94 -1.35
CA PHE A 185 -0.62 -11.01 -0.35
C PHE A 185 -1.63 -9.91 0.02
N CYS A 186 -2.43 -9.45 -0.96
CA CYS A 186 -3.42 -8.39 -0.78
C CYS A 186 -4.85 -8.94 -0.84
N TRP A 187 -5.10 -10.13 -0.25
CA TRP A 187 -6.38 -10.81 -0.32
C TRP A 187 -7.55 -9.99 0.25
N PHE A 188 -7.26 -9.09 1.18
CA PHE A 188 -8.20 -8.16 1.79
C PHE A 188 -8.60 -6.99 0.88
N ASN A 189 -7.88 -6.76 -0.23
CA ASN A 189 -8.08 -5.61 -1.10
C ASN A 189 -9.02 -5.95 -2.27
N PRO A 190 -10.28 -5.46 -2.30
CA PRO A 190 -11.25 -5.80 -3.34
C PRO A 190 -10.84 -5.30 -4.73
N PHE A 191 -10.10 -4.20 -4.82
CA PHE A 191 -9.71 -3.63 -6.10
C PHE A 191 -8.69 -4.48 -6.85
N VAL A 192 -7.84 -5.23 -6.15
CA VAL A 192 -6.93 -6.20 -6.78
C VAL A 192 -7.72 -7.34 -7.44
N TRP A 193 -8.82 -7.78 -6.84
CA TRP A 193 -9.71 -8.78 -7.43
C TRP A 193 -10.43 -8.27 -8.68
N ILE A 194 -10.88 -7.01 -8.65
CA ILE A 194 -11.53 -6.36 -9.81
C ILE A 194 -10.50 -6.17 -10.93
N ALA A 195 -9.29 -5.71 -10.61
CA ALA A 195 -8.21 -5.55 -11.58
C ALA A 195 -7.82 -6.89 -12.23
N SER A 196 -7.79 -7.98 -11.46
CA SER A 196 -7.56 -9.34 -11.98
C SER A 196 -8.61 -9.74 -13.01
N ARG A 197 -9.88 -9.41 -12.81
CA ARG A 197 -10.94 -9.66 -13.80
C ARG A 197 -10.73 -8.86 -15.08
N TYR A 198 -10.42 -7.55 -14.95
CA TYR A 198 -10.12 -6.73 -16.13
C TYR A 198 -8.89 -7.22 -16.90
N LEU A 199 -7.87 -7.71 -16.20
CA LEU A 199 -6.70 -8.29 -16.85
C LEU A 199 -7.09 -9.49 -17.72
N VAL A 200 -7.88 -10.41 -17.19
CA VAL A 200 -8.39 -11.57 -17.95
C VAL A 200 -9.24 -11.11 -19.13
N GLU A 201 -10.15 -10.15 -18.94
CA GLU A 201 -10.97 -9.60 -20.03
C GLU A 201 -10.12 -9.06 -21.19
N ILE A 202 -9.05 -8.32 -20.89
CA ILE A 202 -8.16 -7.78 -21.92
C ILE A 202 -7.40 -8.89 -22.64
N GLN A 203 -6.92 -9.88 -21.90
CA GLN A 203 -6.18 -11.01 -22.46
C GLN A 203 -7.05 -11.85 -23.41
N GLU A 204 -8.32 -12.08 -23.06
CA GLU A 204 -9.25 -12.78 -23.94
C GLU A 204 -9.55 -11.96 -25.21
N MET A 205 -9.78 -10.64 -25.07
CA MET A 205 -10.00 -9.78 -26.24
C MET A 205 -8.77 -9.72 -27.16
N GLU A 206 -7.56 -9.74 -26.60
CA GLU A 206 -6.33 -9.76 -27.40
C GLU A 206 -6.17 -11.08 -28.14
N ALA A 207 -6.43 -12.21 -27.48
CA ALA A 207 -6.39 -13.52 -28.10
C ALA A 207 -7.43 -13.67 -29.22
N ASP A 208 -8.66 -13.18 -29.01
CA ASP A 208 -9.71 -13.17 -30.04
C ASP A 208 -9.30 -12.38 -31.30
N VAL A 209 -8.73 -11.20 -31.11
CA VAL A 209 -8.27 -10.36 -32.22
C VAL A 209 -7.10 -11.00 -32.95
N ASP A 210 -6.20 -11.68 -32.25
CA ASP A 210 -5.08 -12.41 -32.86
C ASP A 210 -5.57 -13.55 -33.77
N VAL A 211 -6.59 -14.30 -33.37
CA VAL A 211 -7.20 -15.35 -34.19
C VAL A 211 -7.77 -14.77 -35.46
N LEU A 212 -8.50 -13.65 -35.38
CA LEU A 212 -9.08 -12.98 -36.53
C LEU A 212 -8.01 -12.41 -37.50
N HIS A 213 -6.88 -11.94 -36.94
CA HIS A 213 -5.75 -11.46 -37.77
C HIS A 213 -5.10 -12.60 -38.59
N GLN A 214 -5.28 -13.86 -38.19
CA GLN A 214 -4.83 -15.03 -38.97
C GLN A 214 -5.76 -15.41 -40.12
N GLY A 215 -6.81 -14.60 -40.39
CA GLY A 215 -7.70 -14.76 -41.50
C GLY A 215 -8.91 -15.64 -41.27
N ILE A 216 -9.21 -15.98 -40.03
CA ILE A 216 -10.41 -16.72 -39.63
C ILE A 216 -11.65 -15.85 -39.83
N ASP A 217 -12.73 -16.43 -40.41
CA ASP A 217 -13.99 -15.70 -40.51
C ASP A 217 -14.61 -15.35 -39.19
N LEU A 218 -14.99 -14.08 -39.03
CA LEU A 218 -15.55 -13.51 -37.83
C LEU A 218 -16.82 -14.25 -37.38
N THR A 219 -17.68 -14.63 -38.35
CA THR A 219 -18.97 -15.27 -38.06
C THR A 219 -18.77 -16.69 -37.55
N ALA A 220 -17.89 -17.45 -38.23
CA ALA A 220 -17.54 -18.82 -37.83
C ALA A 220 -16.89 -18.83 -36.44
N TYR A 221 -15.97 -17.91 -36.16
CA TYR A 221 -15.32 -17.81 -34.86
C TYR A 221 -16.30 -17.47 -33.71
N ARG A 222 -17.20 -16.52 -33.93
CA ARG A 222 -18.26 -16.17 -32.97
C ARG A 222 -19.21 -17.32 -32.70
N GLN A 223 -19.61 -18.06 -33.74
CA GLN A 223 -20.47 -19.24 -33.58
C GLN A 223 -19.79 -20.32 -32.72
N MET A 224 -18.51 -20.58 -32.97
CA MET A 224 -17.71 -21.51 -32.17
C MET A 224 -17.66 -21.09 -30.70
N LEU A 225 -17.36 -19.83 -30.40
CA LEU A 225 -17.33 -19.32 -29.02
C LEU A 225 -18.69 -19.41 -28.31
N LEU A 226 -19.78 -19.10 -29.00
CA LEU A 226 -21.14 -19.25 -28.49
C LEU A 226 -21.47 -20.70 -28.18
N LYS A 227 -21.14 -21.63 -29.11
CA LYS A 227 -21.34 -23.07 -28.94
C LYS A 227 -20.61 -23.60 -27.72
N GLN A 228 -19.35 -23.18 -27.51
CA GLN A 228 -18.58 -23.53 -26.30
C GLN A 228 -19.23 -23.01 -25.01
N THR A 229 -19.80 -21.81 -25.04
CA THR A 229 -20.43 -21.20 -23.86
C THR A 229 -21.74 -21.90 -23.48
N ILE A 230 -22.52 -22.33 -24.45
CA ILE A 230 -23.83 -23.00 -24.23
C ILE A 230 -23.62 -24.45 -23.75
N GLY A 231 -22.54 -25.10 -24.15
CA GLY A 231 -22.22 -26.48 -23.78
C GLY A 231 -21.64 -26.68 -22.38
N LEU A 232 -21.48 -25.61 -21.59
CA LEU A 232 -20.91 -25.67 -20.25
C LEU A 232 -22.00 -25.81 -19.19
N ASP A 233 -21.94 -26.88 -18.38
CA ASP A 233 -22.77 -27.04 -17.19
C ASP A 233 -22.53 -25.91 -16.17
N GLU A 234 -23.61 -25.40 -15.58
CA GLU A 234 -23.66 -24.17 -14.77
C GLU A 234 -22.74 -24.15 -13.51
N GLY A 235 -22.09 -25.23 -13.17
CA GLY A 235 -21.39 -25.41 -11.88
C GLY A 235 -20.02 -24.72 -11.73
N TRP A 236 -19.35 -24.33 -12.82
CA TRP A 236 -17.93 -23.87 -12.79
C TRP A 236 -17.67 -22.53 -13.48
N VAL A 237 -18.69 -21.81 -13.88
CA VAL A 237 -18.61 -20.70 -14.83
C VAL A 237 -18.60 -19.34 -14.11
N CYS A 238 -17.61 -19.07 -13.24
CA CYS A 238 -17.40 -17.71 -12.75
C CYS A 238 -16.83 -16.72 -13.81
N ASN A 239 -16.32 -17.22 -14.93
CA ASN A 239 -15.66 -16.38 -15.96
C ASN A 239 -16.52 -16.14 -17.24
N PHE A 240 -17.66 -16.82 -17.38
CA PHE A 240 -18.52 -16.71 -18.56
C PHE A 240 -19.86 -16.05 -18.24
N SER A 241 -19.83 -14.84 -17.65
CA SER A 241 -21.07 -14.08 -17.57
C SER A 241 -21.52 -13.64 -18.96
N PRO A 242 -22.82 -13.58 -19.25
CA PRO A 242 -23.33 -13.06 -20.54
C PRO A 242 -22.80 -11.67 -20.88
N SER A 243 -22.51 -10.86 -19.87
CA SER A 243 -21.89 -9.55 -20.03
C SER A 243 -20.44 -9.63 -20.54
N PHE A 244 -19.66 -10.61 -20.10
CA PHE A 244 -18.28 -10.81 -20.55
C PHE A 244 -18.23 -11.27 -22.01
N MET A 245 -19.06 -12.24 -22.42
CA MET A 245 -19.16 -12.67 -23.81
C MET A 245 -19.58 -11.52 -24.72
N LYS A 246 -20.52 -10.68 -24.28
CA LYS A 246 -20.92 -9.48 -25.05
C LYS A 246 -19.73 -8.52 -25.28
N VAL A 247 -18.89 -8.31 -24.26
CA VAL A 247 -17.69 -7.46 -24.38
C VAL A 247 -16.71 -8.04 -25.41
N ARG A 248 -16.44 -9.35 -25.38
CA ARG A 248 -15.59 -10.04 -26.38
C ARG A 248 -16.14 -9.85 -27.80
N MET A 249 -17.45 -10.13 -27.99
CA MET A 249 -18.13 -9.99 -29.30
C MET A 249 -18.05 -8.57 -29.87
N LEU A 250 -18.17 -7.54 -29.01
CA LEU A 250 -18.04 -6.15 -29.42
C LEU A 250 -16.59 -5.79 -29.74
N ALA A 251 -15.63 -6.24 -28.95
CA ALA A 251 -14.21 -5.95 -29.14
C ALA A 251 -13.66 -6.48 -30.47
N MET A 252 -14.20 -7.59 -30.98
CA MET A 252 -13.84 -8.17 -32.31
C MET A 252 -14.22 -7.27 -33.48
N THR A 253 -15.22 -6.39 -33.32
CA THR A 253 -15.67 -5.49 -34.38
C THR A 253 -15.12 -4.08 -34.26
N GLU A 254 -14.69 -3.68 -33.10
CA GLU A 254 -14.14 -2.34 -32.87
C GLU A 254 -12.68 -2.25 -33.32
N LYS A 255 -12.41 -1.44 -34.36
CA LYS A 255 -11.04 -1.03 -34.67
C LYS A 255 -10.55 -0.12 -33.53
N ARG A 256 -9.78 -0.67 -32.60
CA ARG A 256 -9.11 0.15 -31.58
C ARG A 256 -8.16 1.13 -32.26
N HIS A 257 -8.57 2.38 -32.32
CA HIS A 257 -7.80 3.44 -32.95
C HIS A 257 -6.64 3.82 -32.03
N ASN A 258 -5.42 3.51 -32.46
CA ASN A 258 -4.18 3.88 -31.75
C ASN A 258 -3.95 5.40 -31.88
N ARG A 259 -4.76 6.18 -31.20
CA ARG A 259 -4.64 7.64 -31.22
C ARG A 259 -3.53 8.03 -30.24
N ASN A 260 -2.55 8.80 -30.72
CA ASN A 260 -1.37 9.30 -30.00
C ASN A 260 -1.66 10.14 -28.72
N LYS A 261 -2.72 9.81 -27.99
CA LYS A 261 -3.07 10.44 -26.69
C LYS A 261 -2.26 9.87 -25.53
N ARG A 262 -1.14 9.18 -25.80
CA ARG A 262 -0.27 8.58 -24.76
C ARG A 262 0.20 9.59 -23.71
N MET A 263 0.43 10.84 -24.09
CA MET A 263 0.86 11.89 -23.16
C MET A 263 -0.21 12.26 -22.11
N TRP A 264 -1.50 12.22 -22.49
CA TRP A 264 -2.59 12.54 -21.55
C TRP A 264 -2.86 11.46 -20.50
N ILE A 265 -2.35 10.23 -20.72
CA ILE A 265 -2.43 9.14 -19.75
C ILE A 265 -1.34 9.26 -18.68
N LEU A 266 -0.16 9.77 -19.05
CA LEU A 266 0.96 9.95 -18.12
C LEU A 266 0.68 11.04 -17.07
N LEU A 267 -0.08 12.09 -17.43
CA LEU A 267 -0.35 13.23 -16.56
C LEU A 267 -1.19 12.84 -15.32
N PRO A 268 -2.34 12.17 -15.44
CA PRO A 268 -3.09 11.69 -14.27
C PRO A 268 -2.35 10.60 -13.51
N MET A 269 -1.52 9.78 -14.16
CA MET A 269 -0.65 8.82 -13.48
C MET A 269 0.39 9.53 -12.60
N LEU A 270 1.03 10.57 -13.11
CA LEU A 270 2.00 11.35 -12.36
C LEU A 270 1.34 12.07 -11.18
N ALA A 271 0.18 12.71 -11.42
CA ALA A 271 -0.58 13.38 -10.36
C ALA A 271 -1.01 12.39 -9.27
N LEU A 272 -1.46 11.20 -9.66
CA LEU A 272 -1.83 10.15 -8.72
C LEU A 272 -0.64 9.58 -7.96
N ALA A 273 0.48 9.36 -8.64
CA ALA A 273 1.72 8.94 -7.98
C ALA A 273 2.15 9.96 -6.93
N LEU A 274 2.02 11.26 -7.22
CA LEU A 274 2.29 12.32 -6.25
C LEU A 274 1.34 12.30 -5.04
N VAL A 275 0.04 12.06 -5.26
CA VAL A 275 -0.94 11.92 -4.17
C VAL A 275 -0.61 10.70 -3.32
N CYS A 276 -0.37 9.54 -3.94
CA CYS A 276 0.03 8.33 -3.21
C CYS A 276 1.37 8.53 -2.47
N PHE A 277 2.29 9.28 -3.07
CA PHE A 277 3.56 9.65 -2.45
C PHE A 277 3.35 10.53 -1.21
N GLY A 278 2.35 11.42 -1.22
CA GLY A 278 1.97 12.23 -0.06
C GLY A 278 1.65 11.39 1.19
N PHE A 279 1.07 10.19 1.03
CA PHE A 279 0.82 9.27 2.16
C PHE A 279 2.09 8.60 2.72
N THR A 280 3.18 8.62 1.96
CA THR A 280 4.45 8.01 2.39
C THR A 280 5.39 8.99 3.10
N LEU A 281 5.07 10.30 3.02
CA LEU A 281 5.87 11.34 3.64
C LEU A 281 5.66 11.31 5.17
N LYS A 282 6.66 10.91 5.92
CA LYS A 282 6.68 11.09 7.37
C LYS A 282 7.59 12.30 7.68
N PRO A 283 7.14 13.23 8.55
CA PRO A 283 8.08 14.14 9.13
C PRO A 283 9.15 13.31 9.86
N LEU A 284 10.41 13.64 9.64
CA LEU A 284 11.48 13.11 10.48
C LEU A 284 11.10 13.44 11.92
N PRO A 285 11.19 12.49 12.87
CA PRO A 285 11.11 12.82 14.27
C PRO A 285 12.13 13.96 14.49
N SER A 286 11.67 15.05 15.11
CA SER A 286 12.60 16.13 15.45
C SER A 286 13.68 15.46 16.28
N ALA A 287 14.96 15.83 16.05
CA ALA A 287 16.10 15.26 16.77
C ALA A 287 15.97 15.38 18.31
N ASN A 288 14.91 16.02 18.75
CA ASN A 288 14.56 16.27 20.14
C ASN A 288 13.73 15.15 20.82
N GLU A 289 13.14 14.20 20.07
CA GLU A 289 12.37 13.11 20.69
C GLU A 289 13.25 11.93 21.11
N ASP A 290 14.31 11.62 20.36
CA ASP A 290 15.25 10.54 20.71
C ASP A 290 16.21 10.94 21.84
N GLU A 291 16.52 12.24 22.02
CA GLU A 291 17.31 12.75 23.13
C GLU A 291 16.51 12.82 24.45
N MET A 292 15.17 12.73 24.41
CA MET A 292 14.34 12.83 25.61
C MET A 292 14.14 11.51 26.36
N GLU A 293 14.58 10.37 25.85
CA GLU A 293 14.40 9.09 26.54
C GLU A 293 15.25 8.97 27.80
N ASN A 294 16.36 9.73 27.89
CA ASN A 294 17.28 9.77 29.04
C ASN A 294 17.27 11.09 29.84
N GLY A 295 16.31 11.97 29.61
CA GLY A 295 16.26 13.28 30.29
C GLY A 295 15.79 13.20 31.75
N VAL A 296 16.45 13.95 32.62
CA VAL A 296 16.02 14.14 34.01
C VAL A 296 15.02 15.30 34.09
N VAL A 297 13.94 15.12 34.80
CA VAL A 297 12.96 16.17 35.09
C VAL A 297 13.40 16.94 36.31
N ILE A 298 13.67 18.24 36.15
CA ILE A 298 13.98 19.16 37.23
C ILE A 298 12.75 20.00 37.48
N SER A 299 12.36 20.11 38.75
CA SER A 299 11.31 21.00 39.21
C SER A 299 11.85 21.87 40.35
N GLY A 300 11.39 23.08 40.43
CA GLY A 300 11.83 23.99 41.49
C GLY A 300 10.99 25.27 41.50
N ARG A 301 11.33 26.18 42.42
CA ARG A 301 10.66 27.46 42.56
C ARG A 301 11.67 28.59 42.52
N VAL A 302 11.37 29.65 41.77
CA VAL A 302 12.20 30.84 41.68
C VAL A 302 11.61 31.92 42.59
N VAL A 303 12.43 32.44 43.49
CA VAL A 303 12.03 33.48 44.47
C VAL A 303 13.00 34.66 44.52
N ASP A 304 12.50 35.78 44.94
CA ASP A 304 13.33 36.98 45.22
C ASP A 304 14.22 36.70 46.45
N GLY A 305 15.54 36.89 46.30
CA GLY A 305 16.52 36.61 47.35
C GLY A 305 16.43 37.55 48.55
N GLN A 306 15.72 38.68 48.47
CA GLN A 306 15.54 39.64 49.54
C GLN A 306 14.18 39.51 50.22
N THR A 307 13.11 39.35 49.44
CA THR A 307 11.73 39.32 49.95
C THR A 307 11.19 37.92 50.16
N GLY A 308 11.76 36.90 49.50
CA GLY A 308 11.25 35.53 49.49
C GLY A 308 9.97 35.35 48.66
N GLU A 309 9.52 36.38 47.96
CA GLU A 309 8.32 36.30 47.12
C GLU A 309 8.59 35.52 45.82
N PRO A 310 7.58 34.81 45.30
CA PRO A 310 7.75 34.06 44.05
C PRO A 310 7.94 35.02 42.87
N ILE A 311 8.89 34.69 41.99
CA ILE A 311 9.14 35.44 40.74
C ILE A 311 8.35 34.79 39.60
N VAL A 312 7.31 35.47 39.16
CA VAL A 312 6.46 35.06 38.03
C VAL A 312 7.11 35.52 36.73
N GLY A 313 7.14 34.65 35.72
CA GLY A 313 7.66 34.97 34.41
C GLY A 313 9.19 34.95 34.29
N ALA A 314 9.92 34.35 35.23
CA ALA A 314 11.34 34.09 35.08
C ALA A 314 11.58 33.05 33.97
N ILE A 315 12.53 33.35 33.10
CA ILE A 315 12.88 32.47 31.96
C ILE A 315 14.02 31.54 32.40
N ILE A 316 13.82 30.25 32.21
CA ILE A 316 14.81 29.21 32.44
C ILE A 316 15.18 28.61 31.05
N MET A 317 16.46 28.73 30.66
CA MET A 317 16.94 28.25 29.36
C MET A 317 18.14 27.32 29.52
N GLU A 318 18.27 26.32 28.69
CA GLU A 318 19.51 25.55 28.55
C GLU A 318 20.58 26.38 27.83
N THR A 319 21.79 26.43 28.38
CA THR A 319 22.94 27.10 27.74
C THR A 319 23.29 26.41 26.44
N GLY A 320 23.28 27.20 25.34
CA GLY A 320 23.57 26.69 23.98
C GLY A 320 22.37 26.01 23.26
N SER A 321 21.17 26.14 23.82
CA SER A 321 19.92 25.63 23.24
C SER A 321 18.87 26.74 23.14
N THR A 322 17.90 26.55 22.27
CA THR A 322 16.70 27.41 22.20
C THR A 322 15.57 26.88 23.10
N LYS A 323 15.82 25.80 23.86
CA LYS A 323 14.85 25.23 24.82
C LYS A 323 14.81 26.04 26.09
N GLY A 324 13.63 26.44 26.51
CA GLY A 324 13.42 27.17 27.75
C GLY A 324 11.95 27.12 28.20
N ILE A 325 11.72 27.42 29.45
CA ILE A 325 10.40 27.54 30.07
C ILE A 325 10.29 28.82 30.87
N ILE A 326 9.10 29.16 31.28
CA ILE A 326 8.81 30.35 32.11
C ILE A 326 8.14 29.88 33.39
N THR A 327 8.49 30.51 34.55
CA THR A 327 7.85 30.20 35.82
C THR A 327 6.38 30.63 35.85
N ASP A 328 5.57 29.84 36.58
CA ASP A 328 4.15 30.07 36.76
C ASP A 328 3.83 31.17 37.78
N LEU A 329 2.54 31.38 38.14
CA LEU A 329 2.08 32.37 39.11
C LEU A 329 2.60 32.13 40.54
N LYS A 330 3.08 30.93 40.85
CA LYS A 330 3.70 30.58 42.13
C LYS A 330 5.21 30.60 42.06
N GLY A 331 5.78 30.98 40.91
CA GLY A 331 7.23 30.96 40.69
C GLY A 331 7.77 29.53 40.41
N GLU A 332 6.90 28.56 40.20
CA GLU A 332 7.28 27.15 39.98
C GLU A 332 7.64 26.89 38.53
N PHE A 333 8.58 25.95 38.33
CA PHE A 333 8.95 25.49 36.98
C PHE A 333 9.18 23.98 36.97
N ARG A 334 9.02 23.38 35.80
CA ARG A 334 9.33 21.98 35.56
C ARG A 334 9.92 21.82 34.16
N LEU A 335 11.18 21.42 34.07
CA LEU A 335 11.92 21.28 32.81
C LEU A 335 12.53 19.89 32.73
N LYS A 336 12.36 19.22 31.57
CA LYS A 336 13.05 17.99 31.25
C LYS A 336 14.31 18.33 30.46
N THR A 337 15.47 17.97 31.00
CA THR A 337 16.78 18.29 30.43
C THR A 337 17.79 17.17 30.68
N GLU A 338 18.96 17.21 30.07
CA GLU A 338 20.03 16.24 30.27
C GLU A 338 20.84 16.56 31.52
N LYS A 339 21.37 15.52 32.19
CA LYS A 339 22.15 15.65 33.45
C LYS A 339 23.38 16.57 33.33
N ASN A 340 23.97 16.71 32.14
CA ASN A 340 25.24 17.43 31.95
C ASN A 340 25.05 18.84 31.35
N LYS A 341 23.83 19.36 31.34
CA LYS A 341 23.54 20.70 30.80
C LYS A 341 23.59 21.77 31.91
N GLU A 342 23.78 23.01 31.49
CA GLU A 342 23.68 24.19 32.35
C GLU A 342 22.36 24.90 32.08
N LEU A 343 21.66 25.28 33.16
CA LEU A 343 20.43 26.05 33.14
C LEU A 343 20.71 27.50 33.50
N LYS A 344 20.25 28.40 32.66
CA LYS A 344 20.39 29.84 32.83
C LYS A 344 19.05 30.44 33.22
N PHE A 345 19.00 31.10 34.37
CA PHE A 345 17.82 31.76 34.91
C PHE A 345 17.90 33.26 34.65
N LEU A 346 16.91 33.79 33.94
CA LEU A 346 16.85 35.18 33.50
C LEU A 346 15.53 35.82 33.94
N MET A 347 15.63 37.02 34.53
CA MET A 347 14.47 37.86 34.79
C MET A 347 14.87 39.34 34.67
N ILE A 348 13.95 40.17 34.20
CA ILE A 348 14.16 41.62 34.06
C ILE A 348 14.41 42.19 35.46
N ASP A 349 15.43 43.08 35.61
CA ASP A 349 15.88 43.69 36.87
C ASP A 349 16.53 42.73 37.90
N TYR A 350 16.84 41.47 37.50
CA TYR A 350 17.58 40.53 38.33
C TYR A 350 18.90 40.09 37.68
N GLU A 351 19.87 39.73 38.53
CA GLU A 351 21.13 39.19 38.04
C GLU A 351 20.91 37.77 37.47
N THR A 352 21.44 37.50 36.29
CA THR A 352 21.38 36.19 35.67
C THR A 352 22.18 35.18 36.48
N ARG A 353 21.58 34.03 36.81
CA ARG A 353 22.26 32.91 37.45
C ARG A 353 22.28 31.67 36.56
N THR A 354 23.40 30.94 36.63
CA THR A 354 23.59 29.69 35.91
C THR A 354 23.89 28.59 36.91
N PHE A 355 23.20 27.42 36.74
CA PHE A 355 23.37 26.26 37.59
C PHE A 355 23.60 25.02 36.72
N GLN A 356 24.45 24.11 37.18
CA GLN A 356 24.58 22.78 36.58
C GLN A 356 23.40 21.92 37.00
N VAL A 357 22.83 21.15 36.04
CA VAL A 357 21.70 20.25 36.26
C VAL A 357 21.99 19.26 37.38
N ASN A 358 23.24 18.81 37.50
CA ASN A 358 23.68 17.89 38.57
C ASN A 358 23.69 18.51 39.98
N GLU A 359 23.67 19.83 40.10
CA GLU A 359 23.69 20.56 41.34
C GLU A 359 22.29 20.88 41.87
N LEU A 360 21.26 20.76 40.97
CA LEU A 360 19.88 21.05 41.27
C LEU A 360 19.18 19.77 41.75
N GLY A 361 18.72 19.73 42.99
CA GLY A 361 17.87 18.67 43.55
C GLY A 361 16.43 18.71 43.00
N GLU A 362 15.67 17.62 43.28
CA GLU A 362 14.23 17.51 42.88
C GLU A 362 13.35 18.45 43.73
N SER A 363 13.34 19.71 43.60
CA SER A 363 12.50 20.73 44.32
C SER A 363 13.34 21.79 45.04
N GLU A 364 14.27 22.38 44.33
CA GLU A 364 15.14 23.39 44.92
C GLU A 364 14.58 24.81 44.75
N GLU A 365 14.70 25.64 45.79
CA GLU A 365 14.31 27.04 45.79
C GLU A 365 15.46 27.88 45.24
N ILE A 366 15.30 28.47 44.05
CA ILE A 366 16.31 29.28 43.38
C ILE A 366 16.08 30.75 43.68
N ARG A 367 17.04 31.37 44.36
CA ARG A 367 16.98 32.78 44.78
C ARG A 367 17.70 33.66 43.76
N LEU A 368 16.98 34.58 43.14
CA LEU A 368 17.55 35.60 42.26
C LEU A 368 17.71 36.92 43.03
N THR A 369 18.81 37.61 42.78
CA THR A 369 19.14 38.91 43.43
C THR A 369 18.85 40.04 42.48
N LYS A 370 18.17 41.10 42.93
CA LYS A 370 17.93 42.29 42.13
C LYS A 370 19.22 42.99 41.74
N THR A 371 19.34 43.41 40.50
CA THR A 371 20.46 44.21 39.99
C THR A 371 20.45 45.57 40.70
N LYS A 372 21.52 45.91 41.42
CA LYS A 372 21.66 47.27 41.96
C LYS A 372 21.75 48.25 40.79
N LYS A 373 20.75 49.14 40.66
CA LYS A 373 20.84 50.33 39.82
C LYS A 373 21.84 51.30 40.38
#